data_e99525123fa25ffa7f0d6623bd6fc656
#
_entry.id   e99525123fa25ffa7f0d6623bd6fc656
#
_cell.length_a   1.000
_cell.length_b   1.000
_cell.length_c   1.000
_cell.angle_alpha   90.00
_cell.angle_beta   90.00
_cell.angle_gamma   90.00
#
_symmetry.space_group_name_H-M   'P 1'
#
loop_
_entity.id
_entity.type
_entity.pdbx_description
1 polymer ?
#
loop_
_entity_poly.entity_id
_entity_poly.type
_entity_poly.pdbx_seq_one_letter_code
_entity_poly.pdbx_strand_id
1 'polypeptide(L)'
;MNNTKPFVVDMDSHVLEPPDLWLNYLEPQYRDRAIRIERHDDGLEAIMMDNEILLKGRLAALGGAEHDAVQTFTDPELTYMDGCPKASYDTDARIKLLDESGV
;
A
#
# COMPACT_ATOMS: atom_id res chain seq x y z
N MET A 1 10.35 -25.57 -31.22
CA MET A 1 10.87 -24.81 -30.07
C MET A 1 9.80 -24.69 -29.01
N ASN A 2 10.09 -25.20 -27.84
CA ASN A 2 9.18 -25.06 -26.71
C ASN A 2 9.30 -23.63 -26.15
N ASN A 3 8.29 -22.77 -26.43
CA ASN A 3 8.14 -21.47 -25.82
C ASN A 3 7.46 -21.57 -24.45
N THR A 4 7.81 -22.58 -23.67
CA THR A 4 7.32 -22.73 -22.31
C THR A 4 7.96 -21.67 -21.44
N LYS A 5 7.15 -20.75 -20.94
CA LYS A 5 7.59 -19.82 -19.90
C LYS A 5 7.96 -20.62 -18.65
N PRO A 6 9.03 -20.26 -17.94
CA PRO A 6 9.34 -20.89 -16.67
C PRO A 6 8.19 -20.67 -15.69
N PHE A 7 7.94 -21.66 -14.86
CA PHE A 7 7.01 -21.52 -13.76
C PHE A 7 7.70 -20.71 -12.64
N VAL A 8 7.13 -19.55 -12.32
CA VAL A 8 7.69 -18.64 -11.32
C VAL A 8 6.69 -18.46 -10.19
N VAL A 9 7.17 -18.60 -8.97
CA VAL A 9 6.40 -18.35 -7.75
C VAL A 9 7.08 -17.24 -6.97
N ASP A 10 6.36 -16.19 -6.68
CA ASP A 10 6.82 -15.11 -5.80
C ASP A 10 6.37 -15.41 -4.36
N MET A 11 7.35 -15.69 -3.50
CA MET A 11 7.12 -16.04 -2.10
C MET A 11 7.25 -14.85 -1.14
N ASP A 12 7.57 -13.67 -1.64
CA ASP A 12 7.78 -12.46 -0.84
C ASP A 12 7.07 -11.25 -1.47
N SER A 13 5.86 -11.49 -1.97
CA SER A 13 5.01 -10.44 -2.51
C SER A 13 4.44 -9.56 -1.42
N HIS A 14 4.40 -8.27 -1.69
CA HIS A 14 3.80 -7.28 -0.81
C HIS A 14 2.51 -6.73 -1.40
N VAL A 15 1.56 -6.46 -0.54
CA VAL A 15 0.31 -5.75 -0.85
C VAL A 15 0.19 -4.54 0.05
N LEU A 16 -0.61 -3.58 -0.36
CA LEU A 16 -0.90 -2.39 0.43
C LEU A 16 -2.41 -2.32 0.68
N GLU A 17 -2.78 -2.19 1.92
CA GLU A 17 -4.16 -1.98 2.30
C GLU A 17 -4.60 -0.57 1.92
N PRO A 18 -5.68 -0.40 1.13
CA PRO A 18 -6.23 0.93 0.92
C PRO A 18 -6.70 1.53 2.26
N PRO A 19 -6.60 2.86 2.44
CA PRO A 19 -6.86 3.51 3.74
C PRO A 19 -8.26 3.26 4.30
N ASP A 20 -9.22 2.98 3.44
CA ASP A 20 -10.63 2.76 3.80
C ASP A 20 -11.01 1.27 3.94
N LEU A 21 -10.04 0.36 3.78
CA LEU A 21 -10.30 -1.08 3.83
C LEU A 21 -11.04 -1.49 5.11
N TRP A 22 -10.52 -1.09 6.23
CA TRP A 22 -11.07 -1.47 7.53
C TRP A 22 -12.42 -0.85 7.79
N LEU A 23 -12.65 0.39 7.35
CA LEU A 23 -13.94 1.06 7.45
C LEU A 23 -15.01 0.38 6.61
N ASN A 24 -14.64 -0.17 5.46
CA ASN A 24 -15.58 -0.81 4.55
C ASN A 24 -15.92 -2.26 4.92
N TYR A 25 -14.95 -3.01 5.47
CA TYR A 25 -15.08 -4.45 5.66
C TYR A 25 -15.14 -4.90 7.11
N LEU A 26 -14.73 -4.05 8.06
CA LEU A 26 -14.82 -4.37 9.47
C LEU A 26 -16.28 -4.30 9.94
N GLU A 27 -16.66 -5.16 10.86
CA GLU A 27 -17.99 -5.11 11.46
C GLU A 27 -18.26 -3.73 12.10
N PRO A 28 -19.49 -3.17 11.98
CA PRO A 28 -19.77 -1.79 12.39
C PRO A 28 -19.37 -1.44 13.82
N GLN A 29 -19.49 -2.40 14.75
CA GLN A 29 -19.16 -2.21 16.16
C GLN A 29 -17.67 -1.97 16.43
N TYR A 30 -16.79 -2.32 15.49
CA TYR A 30 -15.34 -2.15 15.63
C TYR A 30 -14.76 -1.01 14.80
N ARG A 31 -15.58 -0.36 13.95
CA ARG A 31 -15.10 0.65 13.01
C ARG A 31 -14.48 1.87 13.68
N ASP A 32 -14.98 2.26 14.86
CA ASP A 32 -14.40 3.37 15.63
C ASP A 32 -12.96 3.09 16.10
N ARG A 33 -12.58 1.82 16.14
CA ARG A 33 -11.26 1.35 16.54
C ARG A 33 -10.40 0.90 15.37
N ALA A 34 -10.92 1.04 14.15
CA ALA A 34 -10.28 0.54 12.95
C ALA A 34 -8.90 1.18 12.73
N ILE A 35 -8.01 0.39 12.12
CA ILE A 35 -6.76 0.92 11.58
C ILE A 35 -7.11 1.99 10.54
N ARG A 36 -6.47 3.14 10.65
CA ARG A 36 -6.67 4.29 9.77
C ARG A 36 -5.38 5.06 9.59
N ILE A 37 -5.34 5.84 8.52
CA ILE A 37 -4.22 6.75 8.26
C ILE A 37 -4.70 8.16 8.52
N GLU A 38 -3.97 8.88 9.36
CA GLU A 38 -4.23 10.28 9.69
C GLU A 38 -3.02 11.13 9.33
N ARG A 39 -3.28 12.30 8.74
CA ARG A 39 -2.25 13.32 8.55
C ARG A 39 -2.20 14.23 9.77
N HIS A 40 -1.01 14.39 10.32
CA HIS A 40 -0.78 15.22 11.50
C HIS A 40 -0.29 16.63 11.12
N ASP A 41 -0.31 17.54 12.08
CA ASP A 41 0.04 18.97 11.89
C ASP A 41 1.49 19.17 11.45
N ASP A 42 2.37 18.23 11.73
CA ASP A 42 3.77 18.23 11.28
C ASP A 42 3.94 17.83 9.79
N GLY A 43 2.85 17.56 9.08
CA GLY A 43 2.84 17.14 7.69
C GLY A 43 3.15 15.66 7.47
N LEU A 44 3.37 14.90 8.53
CA LEU A 44 3.57 13.45 8.45
C LEU A 44 2.24 12.72 8.60
N GLU A 45 2.19 11.52 8.04
CA GLU A 45 1.07 10.61 8.24
C GLU A 45 1.38 9.60 9.35
N ALA A 46 0.33 9.11 9.98
CA ALA A 46 0.42 8.06 10.98
C ALA A 46 -0.59 6.94 10.68
N ILE A 47 -0.15 5.72 10.89
CA ILE A 47 -1.06 4.58 11.01
C ILE A 47 -1.53 4.54 12.45
N MET A 48 -2.83 4.70 12.63
CA MET A 48 -3.49 4.72 13.93
C MET A 48 -4.31 3.46 14.15
N MET A 49 -4.33 2.97 15.38
CA MET A 49 -5.30 1.98 15.84
C MET A 49 -5.78 2.41 17.22
N ASP A 50 -7.08 2.40 17.42
CA ASP A 50 -7.69 3.11 18.57
C ASP A 50 -7.24 4.57 18.55
N ASN A 51 -6.62 5.06 19.59
CA ASN A 51 -6.03 6.39 19.67
C ASN A 51 -4.49 6.35 19.77
N GLU A 52 -3.91 5.23 19.40
CA GLU A 52 -2.47 5.05 19.46
C GLU A 52 -1.82 5.08 18.08
N ILE A 53 -0.64 5.66 18.02
CA ILE A 53 0.19 5.66 16.81
C ILE A 53 0.94 4.35 16.74
N LEU A 54 0.68 3.55 15.71
CA LEU A 54 1.44 2.33 15.43
C LEU A 54 2.73 2.65 14.65
N LEU A 55 2.63 3.55 13.68
CA LEU A 55 3.73 3.97 12.84
C LEU A 55 3.50 5.41 12.40
N LYS A 56 4.52 6.24 12.46
CA LYS A 56 4.47 7.62 11.98
C LYS A 56 5.66 7.91 11.07
N GLY A 57 5.39 8.59 9.97
CA GLY A 57 6.42 8.95 9.02
C GLY A 57 5.87 9.30 7.65
N ARG A 58 6.75 9.25 6.66
CA ARG A 58 6.36 9.36 5.25
C ARG A 58 6.00 7.96 4.75
N LEU A 59 4.71 7.69 4.66
CA LEU A 59 4.21 6.35 4.38
C LEU A 59 4.10 6.04 2.87
N ALA A 60 4.43 6.99 2.01
CA ALA A 60 4.44 6.80 0.56
C ALA A 60 5.59 5.91 0.05
N ALA A 61 6.48 5.46 0.94
CA ALA A 61 7.66 4.66 0.60
C ALA A 61 7.33 3.20 0.34
N LEU A 62 6.75 2.91 -0.81
CA LEU A 62 6.32 1.56 -1.14
C LEU A 62 7.04 1.03 -2.38
N GLY A 63 7.34 -0.26 -2.36
CA GLY A 63 7.91 -0.95 -3.49
C GLY A 63 7.03 -0.85 -4.74
N GLY A 64 7.62 -0.50 -5.86
CA GLY A 64 6.90 -0.28 -7.11
C GLY A 64 6.20 1.08 -7.20
N ALA A 65 6.38 1.95 -6.21
CA ALA A 65 5.88 3.32 -6.28
C ALA A 65 6.53 4.08 -7.44
N GLU A 66 5.79 5.05 -8.00
CA GLU A 66 6.24 5.86 -9.12
C GLU A 66 7.31 6.90 -8.73
N HIS A 67 7.58 7.05 -7.43
CA HIS A 67 8.54 7.98 -6.89
C HIS A 67 9.86 7.30 -6.55
N ASP A 68 10.96 8.01 -6.74
CA ASP A 68 12.25 7.54 -6.23
C ASP A 68 12.35 7.71 -4.69
N ALA A 69 13.34 7.05 -4.10
CA ALA A 69 13.52 7.07 -2.65
C ALA A 69 13.79 8.49 -2.11
N VAL A 70 14.54 9.29 -2.86
CA VAL A 70 14.86 10.67 -2.43
C VAL A 70 13.58 11.51 -2.40
N GLN A 71 12.78 11.46 -3.47
CA GLN A 71 11.51 12.17 -3.54
C GLN A 71 10.57 11.73 -2.41
N THR A 72 10.48 10.42 -2.16
CA THR A 72 9.64 9.86 -1.11
C THR A 72 9.98 10.44 0.27
N PHE A 73 11.26 10.61 0.56
CA PHE A 73 11.70 11.12 1.87
C PHE A 73 11.74 12.63 1.99
N THR A 74 11.81 13.35 0.87
CA THR A 74 12.00 14.80 0.88
C THR A 74 10.76 15.62 0.56
N ASP A 75 9.83 15.06 -0.22
CA ASP A 75 8.61 15.76 -0.60
C ASP A 75 7.55 15.67 0.51
N PRO A 76 7.21 16.79 1.17
CA PRO A 76 6.23 16.80 2.24
C PRO A 76 4.80 16.58 1.77
N GLU A 77 4.53 16.71 0.47
CA GLU A 77 3.20 16.58 -0.10
C GLU A 77 2.81 15.14 -0.42
N LEU A 78 3.78 14.21 -0.46
CA LEU A 78 3.49 12.81 -0.74
C LEU A 78 2.75 12.14 0.42
N THR A 79 1.65 11.50 0.08
CA THR A 79 0.80 10.77 1.03
C THR A 79 0.93 9.26 0.84
N TYR A 80 0.34 8.50 1.74
CA TYR A 80 0.32 7.03 1.73
C TYR A 80 -0.07 6.43 0.37
N MET A 81 -1.05 7.04 -0.32
CA MET A 81 -1.54 6.52 -1.60
C MET A 81 -0.80 7.08 -2.81
N ASP A 82 0.03 8.12 -2.64
CA ASP A 82 0.74 8.72 -3.77
C ASP A 82 1.77 7.76 -4.35
N GLY A 83 1.74 7.62 -5.66
CA GLY A 83 2.64 6.73 -6.39
C GLY A 83 2.39 5.23 -6.17
N CYS A 84 1.39 4.86 -5.38
CA CYS A 84 1.05 3.47 -5.13
C CYS A 84 0.46 2.83 -6.38
N PRO A 85 1.09 1.77 -6.93
CA PRO A 85 0.52 1.08 -8.07
C PRO A 85 -0.83 0.45 -7.73
N LYS A 86 -1.79 0.53 -8.63
CA LYS A 86 -3.11 -0.08 -8.43
C LYS A 86 -3.02 -1.57 -8.11
N ALA A 87 -2.06 -2.28 -8.68
CA ALA A 87 -1.82 -3.70 -8.41
C ALA A 87 -1.43 -4.01 -6.96
N SER A 88 -1.12 -3.01 -6.14
CA SER A 88 -0.83 -3.20 -4.72
C SER A 88 -2.06 -3.50 -3.88
N TYR A 89 -3.25 -3.08 -4.32
CA TYR A 89 -4.50 -3.20 -3.55
C TYR A 89 -5.71 -3.65 -4.36
N ASP A 90 -5.61 -3.72 -5.68
CA ASP A 90 -6.70 -4.17 -6.58
C ASP A 90 -6.37 -5.54 -7.15
N THR A 91 -7.27 -6.49 -6.95
CA THR A 91 -7.04 -7.89 -7.32
C THR A 91 -6.90 -8.08 -8.82
N ASP A 92 -7.76 -7.44 -9.62
CA ASP A 92 -7.72 -7.61 -11.08
C ASP A 92 -6.46 -6.99 -11.68
N ALA A 93 -6.07 -5.81 -11.20
CA ALA A 93 -4.82 -5.18 -11.58
C ALA A 93 -3.60 -6.02 -11.16
N ARG A 94 -3.67 -6.68 -10.01
CA ARG A 94 -2.62 -7.59 -9.52
C ARG A 94 -2.46 -8.80 -10.41
N ILE A 95 -3.55 -9.46 -10.76
CA ILE A 95 -3.53 -10.63 -11.66
C ILE A 95 -2.91 -10.25 -13.00
N LYS A 96 -3.34 -9.13 -13.57
CA LYS A 96 -2.78 -8.62 -14.82
C LYS A 96 -1.27 -8.37 -14.73
N LEU A 97 -0.82 -7.74 -13.64
CA LEU A 97 0.62 -7.51 -13.41
C LEU A 97 1.40 -8.81 -13.32
N LEU A 98 0.89 -9.80 -12.61
CA LEU A 98 1.53 -11.11 -12.47
C LEU A 98 1.63 -11.82 -13.81
N ASP A 99 0.56 -11.82 -14.61
CA ASP A 99 0.54 -12.40 -15.94
C ASP A 99 1.56 -11.72 -16.87
N GLU A 100 1.59 -10.40 -16.88
CA GLU A 100 2.55 -9.61 -17.68
C GLU A 100 4.00 -9.81 -17.23
N SER A 101 4.23 -10.04 -15.94
CA SER A 101 5.55 -10.28 -15.37
C SER A 101 6.00 -11.73 -15.47
N GLY A 102 5.12 -12.64 -15.85
CA GLY A 102 5.43 -14.07 -15.96
C GLY A 102 5.48 -14.83 -14.64
N VAL A 103 4.79 -14.29 -13.64
CA VAL A 103 4.70 -14.88 -12.30
C VAL A 103 3.39 -15.65 -12.12
#